data_0d316f2d0e44d40094f5b5ced3fee229
#
_entry.id   0d316f2d0e44d40094f5b5ced3fee229
#
_cell.length_a   1.000
_cell.length_b   1.000
_cell.length_c   1.000
_cell.angle_alpha   90.00
_cell.angle_beta   90.00
_cell.angle_gamma   90.00
#
_symmetry.space_group_name_H-M   'P 1'
#
loop_
_entity.id
_entity.type
_entity.pdbx_description
1 polymer ?
#
loop_
_entity_poly.entity_id
_entity_poly.type
_entity_poly.pdbx_seq_one_letter_code
_entity_poly.pdbx_strand_id
1 'polypeptide(L)'
;MRSVLLPAVAAVMMIATAAMADDKSDCQKGLAMIKAELKKEHPPTVVETLRKALSDAELEEGEQDWSECKTYIKTARAALKK
;
A
#
# COMPACT_ATOMS: atom_id res chain seq x y z
N MET A 1 30.01 -12.91 26.17
CA MET A 1 30.34 -11.95 25.12
C MET A 1 29.65 -12.26 23.81
N ARG A 2 29.64 -13.50 23.38
CA ARG A 2 29.00 -13.88 22.10
C ARG A 2 27.52 -13.65 22.09
N SER A 3 26.85 -13.81 23.21
CA SER A 3 25.40 -13.62 23.33
C SER A 3 24.97 -12.16 23.14
N VAL A 4 25.90 -11.23 23.27
CA VAL A 4 25.59 -9.80 23.13
C VAL A 4 25.35 -9.43 21.67
N LEU A 5 26.02 -10.12 20.73
CA LEU A 5 25.88 -9.81 19.30
C LEU A 5 24.56 -10.30 18.73
N LEU A 6 24.06 -11.46 19.19
CA LEU A 6 22.83 -12.04 18.69
C LEU A 6 21.59 -11.17 18.90
N PRO A 7 21.39 -10.56 20.10
CA PRO A 7 20.26 -9.66 20.31
C PRO A 7 20.29 -8.44 19.38
N ALA A 8 21.47 -7.91 19.08
CA ALA A 8 21.58 -6.75 18.21
C ALA A 8 21.14 -7.08 16.77
N VAL A 9 21.53 -8.25 16.25
CA VAL A 9 21.14 -8.69 14.93
C VAL A 9 19.63 -8.91 14.87
N ALA A 10 19.05 -9.53 15.87
CA ALA A 10 17.61 -9.77 15.94
C ALA A 10 16.83 -8.47 15.91
N ALA A 11 17.29 -7.45 16.63
CA ALA A 11 16.63 -6.14 16.66
C ALA A 11 16.59 -5.50 15.27
N VAL A 12 17.69 -5.57 14.53
CA VAL A 12 17.75 -5.01 13.16
C VAL A 12 16.76 -5.72 12.24
N MET A 13 16.66 -7.03 12.33
CA MET A 13 15.72 -7.82 11.51
C MET A 13 14.28 -7.48 11.84
N MET A 14 13.96 -7.24 13.12
CA MET A 14 12.60 -6.88 13.54
C MET A 14 12.18 -5.54 12.96
N ILE A 15 13.09 -4.56 12.90
CA ILE A 15 12.79 -3.25 12.33
C ILE A 15 12.47 -3.37 10.83
N ALA A 16 13.23 -4.15 10.08
CA ALA A 16 13.00 -4.36 8.66
C ALA A 16 11.64 -5.03 8.42
N THR A 17 11.30 -6.03 9.24
CA THR A 17 10.02 -6.74 9.13
C THR A 17 8.84 -5.80 9.40
N ALA A 18 8.96 -4.91 10.39
CA ALA A 18 7.91 -3.96 10.72
C ALA A 18 7.65 -2.99 9.57
N ALA A 19 8.70 -2.49 8.91
CA ALA A 19 8.56 -1.57 7.77
C ALA A 19 7.81 -2.24 6.61
N MET A 20 8.13 -3.49 6.29
CA MET A 20 7.45 -4.24 5.23
C MET A 20 6.00 -4.52 5.59
N ALA A 21 5.71 -4.83 6.86
CA ALA A 21 4.35 -5.08 7.33
C ALA A 21 3.49 -3.83 7.21
N ASP A 22 4.05 -2.63 7.51
CA ASP A 22 3.34 -1.38 7.39
C ASP A 22 2.99 -1.07 5.94
N ASP A 23 3.91 -1.27 5.00
CA ASP A 23 3.66 -1.05 3.59
C ASP A 23 2.57 -2.00 3.07
N LYS A 24 2.62 -3.26 3.48
CA LYS A 24 1.60 -4.24 3.11
C LYS A 24 0.24 -3.82 3.64
N SER A 25 0.16 -3.44 4.90
CA SER A 25 -1.09 -3.00 5.53
C SER A 25 -1.65 -1.78 4.82
N ASP A 26 -0.82 -0.79 4.52
CA ASP A 26 -1.22 0.42 3.81
C ASP A 26 -1.74 0.11 2.40
N CYS A 27 -1.07 -0.81 1.70
CA CYS A 27 -1.52 -1.26 0.39
C CYS A 27 -2.92 -1.87 0.47
N GLN A 28 -3.12 -2.83 1.38
CA GLN A 28 -4.38 -3.53 1.52
C GLN A 28 -5.52 -2.61 1.94
N LYS A 29 -5.27 -1.70 2.88
CA LYS A 29 -6.26 -0.71 3.30
C LYS A 29 -6.60 0.25 2.17
N GLY A 30 -5.61 0.65 1.39
CA GLY A 30 -5.81 1.53 0.25
C GLY A 30 -6.65 0.88 -0.84
N LEU A 31 -6.42 -0.40 -1.12
CA LEU A 31 -7.24 -1.14 -2.09
C LEU A 31 -8.69 -1.21 -1.64
N ALA A 32 -8.93 -1.49 -0.37
CA ALA A 32 -10.28 -1.53 0.17
C ALA A 32 -10.96 -0.16 0.07
N MET A 33 -10.21 0.91 0.32
CA MET A 33 -10.70 2.28 0.20
C MET A 33 -11.14 2.59 -1.23
N ILE A 34 -10.31 2.26 -2.23
CA ILE A 34 -10.65 2.51 -3.62
C ILE A 34 -11.93 1.76 -4.01
N LYS A 35 -12.04 0.49 -3.62
CA LYS A 35 -13.22 -0.31 -3.92
C LYS A 35 -14.47 0.30 -3.29
N ALA A 36 -14.37 0.82 -2.07
CA ALA A 36 -15.49 1.48 -1.40
C ALA A 36 -15.88 2.78 -2.12
N GLU A 37 -14.87 3.57 -2.55
CA GLU A 37 -15.13 4.82 -3.26
C GLU A 37 -15.76 4.59 -4.63
N LEU A 38 -15.44 3.49 -5.30
CA LEU A 38 -16.05 3.16 -6.59
C LEU A 38 -17.55 2.84 -6.48
N LYS A 39 -18.04 2.57 -5.28
CA LYS A 39 -19.47 2.36 -5.03
C LYS A 39 -20.23 3.66 -4.83
N LYS A 40 -19.51 4.75 -4.64
CA LYS A 40 -20.09 6.08 -4.46
C LYS A 40 -20.13 6.80 -5.80
N GLU A 41 -20.93 7.86 -5.88
CA GLU A 41 -20.96 8.69 -7.07
C GLU A 41 -19.77 9.63 -7.10
N HIS A 42 -19.08 9.64 -8.24
CA HIS A 42 -17.95 10.52 -8.50
C HIS A 42 -18.01 10.98 -9.96
N PRO A 43 -17.39 12.11 -10.30
CA PRO A 43 -17.28 12.51 -11.71
C PRO A 43 -16.59 11.43 -12.53
N PRO A 44 -16.94 11.29 -13.82
CA PRO A 44 -16.36 10.23 -14.67
C PRO A 44 -14.84 10.19 -14.69
N THR A 45 -14.18 11.36 -14.66
CA THR A 45 -12.73 11.44 -14.65
C THR A 45 -12.13 10.85 -13.38
N VAL A 46 -12.80 11.06 -12.24
CA VAL A 46 -12.37 10.49 -10.96
C VAL A 46 -12.56 8.97 -10.98
N VAL A 47 -13.72 8.50 -11.46
CA VAL A 47 -14.00 7.06 -11.55
C VAL A 47 -12.93 6.37 -12.40
N GLU A 48 -12.58 6.96 -13.55
CA GLU A 48 -11.58 6.39 -14.43
C GLU A 48 -10.21 6.29 -13.74
N THR A 49 -9.82 7.35 -13.04
CA THR A 49 -8.56 7.37 -12.29
C THR A 49 -8.57 6.32 -11.19
N LEU A 50 -9.68 6.19 -10.45
CA LEU A 50 -9.80 5.18 -9.39
C LEU A 50 -9.69 3.76 -9.93
N ARG A 51 -10.35 3.49 -11.06
CA ARG A 51 -10.30 2.16 -11.67
C ARG A 51 -8.90 1.80 -12.14
N LYS A 52 -8.21 2.75 -12.76
CA LYS A 52 -6.85 2.53 -13.21
C LYS A 52 -5.91 2.31 -12.02
N ALA A 53 -6.02 3.15 -11.00
CA ALA A 53 -5.21 3.01 -9.79
C ALA A 53 -5.47 1.67 -9.10
N LEU A 54 -6.72 1.23 -9.04
CA LEU A 54 -7.08 -0.06 -8.47
C LEU A 54 -6.41 -1.20 -9.23
N SER A 55 -6.51 -1.19 -10.57
CA SER A 55 -5.92 -2.23 -11.40
C SER A 55 -4.41 -2.29 -11.22
N ASP A 56 -3.74 -1.13 -11.28
CA ASP A 56 -2.29 -1.05 -11.13
C ASP A 56 -1.85 -1.49 -9.72
N ALA A 57 -2.57 -1.05 -8.69
CA ALA A 57 -2.24 -1.40 -7.32
C ALA A 57 -2.45 -2.90 -7.05
N GLU A 58 -3.51 -3.48 -7.60
CA GLU A 58 -3.75 -4.93 -7.45
C GLU A 58 -2.67 -5.76 -8.12
N LEU A 59 -2.16 -5.30 -9.27
CA LEU A 59 -1.05 -5.97 -9.92
C LEU A 59 0.18 -5.98 -9.03
N GLU A 60 0.51 -4.84 -8.43
CA GLU A 60 1.66 -4.73 -7.54
C GLU A 60 1.46 -5.54 -6.25
N GLU A 61 0.23 -5.59 -5.75
CA GLU A 61 -0.10 -6.44 -4.60
C GLU A 61 0.18 -7.91 -4.92
N GLY A 62 -0.23 -8.36 -6.10
CA GLY A 62 0.02 -9.73 -6.55
C GLY A 62 1.50 -10.06 -6.65
N GLU A 63 2.32 -9.06 -6.98
CA GLU A 63 3.78 -9.20 -7.05
C GLU A 63 4.44 -8.96 -5.70
N GLN A 64 3.67 -8.65 -4.67
CA GLN A 64 4.14 -8.32 -3.33
C GLN A 64 5.05 -7.10 -3.31
N ASP A 65 4.87 -6.21 -4.26
CA ASP A 65 5.57 -4.94 -4.31
C ASP A 65 4.72 -3.89 -3.58
N TRP A 66 4.81 -3.92 -2.26
CA TRP A 66 3.97 -3.10 -1.39
C TRP A 66 4.24 -1.60 -1.56
N SER A 67 5.48 -1.25 -1.82
CA SER A 67 5.88 0.14 -2.03
C SER A 67 5.21 0.71 -3.28
N GLU A 68 5.24 -0.01 -4.39
CA GLU A 68 4.60 0.43 -5.63
C GLU A 68 3.08 0.44 -5.49
N CYS A 69 2.51 -0.53 -4.80
CA CYS A 69 1.08 -0.53 -4.51
C CYS A 69 0.69 0.78 -3.82
N LYS A 70 1.44 1.20 -2.82
CA LYS A 70 1.16 2.45 -2.10
C LYS A 70 1.23 3.67 -3.01
N THR A 71 2.12 3.65 -4.00
CA THR A 71 2.24 4.76 -4.97
C THR A 71 0.93 4.94 -5.75
N TYR A 72 0.34 3.85 -6.21
CA TYR A 72 -0.94 3.92 -6.91
C TYR A 72 -2.09 4.32 -5.98
N ILE A 73 -2.05 3.89 -4.71
CA ILE A 73 -3.02 4.33 -3.72
C ILE A 73 -2.97 5.84 -3.53
N LYS A 74 -1.77 6.44 -3.50
CA LYS A 74 -1.62 7.89 -3.41
C LYS A 74 -2.24 8.62 -4.59
N THR A 75 -2.10 8.07 -5.79
CA THR A 75 -2.73 8.61 -6.99
C THR A 75 -4.25 8.64 -6.84
N ALA A 76 -4.83 7.56 -6.34
CA ALA A 76 -6.27 7.49 -6.10
C ALA A 76 -6.72 8.54 -5.08
N ARG A 77 -5.99 8.67 -3.98
CA ARG A 77 -6.33 9.67 -2.95
C ARG A 77 -6.24 11.09 -3.48
N ALA A 78 -5.26 11.37 -4.32
CA ALA A 78 -5.12 12.69 -4.93
C ALA A 78 -6.33 13.01 -5.81
N ALA A 79 -6.83 12.04 -6.57
CA ALA A 79 -8.01 12.22 -7.40
C ALA A 79 -9.26 12.53 -6.56
N LEU A 80 -9.37 11.93 -5.38
CA LEU A 80 -10.52 12.14 -4.50
C LEU A 80 -10.53 13.52 -3.84
N LYS A 81 -9.39 14.18 -3.75
CA LYS A 81 -9.30 15.51 -3.14
C LYS A 81 -9.71 16.64 -4.08
N LYS A 82 -9.83 16.36 -5.35
CA LYS A 82 -10.28 17.35 -6.33
C LYS A 82 -11.80 17.39 -6.39
#